data_8512f0ae20f00e14fa4cce2cebf62519
#
_entry.id   8512f0ae20f00e14fa4cce2cebf62519
#
_cell.length_a   1.000
_cell.length_b   1.000
_cell.length_c   1.000
_cell.angle_alpha   90.00
_cell.angle_beta   90.00
_cell.angle_gamma   90.00
#
_symmetry.space_group_name_H-M   'P 1'
#
loop_
_entity.id
_entity.type
_entity.pdbx_description
1 polymer ?
#
loop_
_entity_poly.entity_id
_entity_poly.type
_entity_poly.pdbx_seq_one_letter_code
_entity_poly.pdbx_strand_id
1 'polypeptide(L)'
;MRDKDVTSSRRGFRAVLKPREELRIKRGHPWVYDNEIAFVEGSPPPGAEVSLFDSKASFLGKGFFNPSSKIRLRLYSRTGEKADKAFFEKAFSEALAWRRRFFDDKKESQRIVFGEADNLPGLIVDLFVGQVDAGKPEPGPVGRWLSCQFLSLGVELRKAEIVRSLAGILAPDGIVERSEAPVRALEGLEASSGVLYGTVPGNVLIREGEAVFSVDLSEGQKTGWFLDQRANRAAAARFARGAKVLDVF
;
A
#
# COMPACT_ATOMS: atom_id res chain seq x y z
N MET A 1 -29.31 -17.56 -37.11
CA MET A 1 -28.92 -16.83 -35.88
C MET A 1 -27.42 -17.00 -35.76
N ARG A 2 -26.65 -15.95 -36.10
CA ARG A 2 -25.18 -16.04 -36.31
C ARG A 2 -24.47 -15.70 -35.02
N ASP A 3 -23.53 -16.57 -34.65
CA ASP A 3 -22.54 -16.35 -33.56
C ASP A 3 -21.86 -14.99 -33.66
N LYS A 4 -22.16 -14.10 -32.71
CA LYS A 4 -21.48 -12.82 -32.53
C LYS A 4 -20.75 -12.69 -31.17
N ASP A 5 -20.65 -13.75 -30.38
CA ASP A 5 -20.20 -13.65 -29.00
C ASP A 5 -18.80 -14.26 -28.67
N VAL A 6 -18.00 -14.64 -29.68
CA VAL A 6 -16.71 -15.32 -29.41
C VAL A 6 -15.47 -14.39 -29.57
N THR A 7 -15.62 -13.14 -30.02
CA THR A 7 -14.48 -12.24 -30.28
C THR A 7 -14.21 -11.17 -29.21
N SER A 8 -14.98 -11.14 -28.13
CA SER A 8 -14.87 -10.15 -27.06
C SER A 8 -13.76 -10.42 -26.04
N SER A 9 -13.22 -11.64 -25.94
CA SER A 9 -12.31 -12.02 -24.84
C SER A 9 -10.82 -11.64 -25.03
N ARG A 10 -10.44 -11.02 -26.16
CA ARG A 10 -9.03 -10.64 -26.45
C ARG A 10 -8.71 -9.15 -26.33
N ARG A 11 -9.69 -8.27 -26.18
CA ARG A 11 -9.46 -6.83 -25.93
C ARG A 11 -9.76 -6.54 -24.47
N GLY A 12 -8.73 -6.22 -23.69
CA GLY A 12 -8.89 -5.79 -22.30
C GLY A 12 -9.80 -4.55 -22.20
N PHE A 13 -10.34 -4.28 -21.00
CA PHE A 13 -11.19 -3.12 -20.73
C PHE A 13 -10.46 -1.79 -20.96
N ARG A 14 -11.18 -0.78 -21.44
CA ARG A 14 -10.66 0.54 -21.74
C ARG A 14 -11.55 1.62 -21.12
N ALA A 15 -10.94 2.66 -20.57
CA ALA A 15 -11.57 3.91 -20.19
C ALA A 15 -11.02 5.05 -21.03
N VAL A 16 -11.88 5.95 -21.48
CA VAL A 16 -11.50 7.11 -22.28
C VAL A 16 -11.88 8.38 -21.53
N LEU A 17 -10.92 9.30 -21.40
CA LEU A 17 -11.13 10.57 -20.73
C LEU A 17 -11.90 11.56 -21.63
N LYS A 18 -12.61 12.48 -21.00
CA LYS A 18 -13.12 13.69 -21.66
C LYS A 18 -11.95 14.55 -22.17
N PRO A 19 -12.18 15.37 -23.21
CA PRO A 19 -11.16 16.28 -23.70
C PRO A 19 -10.61 17.19 -22.60
N ARG A 20 -9.28 17.34 -22.53
CA ARG A 20 -8.49 18.13 -21.58
C ARG A 20 -8.33 17.53 -20.17
N GLU A 21 -9.03 16.47 -19.82
CA GLU A 21 -8.86 15.82 -18.51
C GLU A 21 -7.55 15.00 -18.42
N GLU A 22 -6.88 14.75 -19.55
CA GLU A 22 -5.58 14.07 -19.57
C GLU A 22 -4.41 14.87 -18.99
N LEU A 23 -4.54 16.18 -18.85
CA LEU A 23 -3.41 17.05 -18.48
C LEU A 23 -2.84 16.71 -17.09
N ARG A 24 -3.71 16.47 -16.13
CA ARG A 24 -3.33 16.10 -14.76
C ARG A 24 -2.68 14.72 -14.74
N ILE A 25 -3.22 13.79 -15.50
CA ILE A 25 -2.69 12.43 -15.63
C ILE A 25 -1.30 12.43 -16.29
N LYS A 26 -1.11 13.20 -17.37
CA LYS A 26 0.19 13.37 -18.04
C LYS A 26 1.26 14.02 -17.14
N ARG A 27 0.83 14.81 -16.14
CA ARG A 27 1.72 15.40 -15.11
C ARG A 27 2.03 14.43 -13.94
N GLY A 28 1.59 13.18 -14.02
CA GLY A 28 1.93 12.15 -13.03
C GLY A 28 0.82 11.83 -12.02
N HIS A 29 -0.33 12.52 -12.03
CA HIS A 29 -1.41 12.23 -11.08
C HIS A 29 -1.96 10.81 -11.32
N PRO A 30 -2.08 9.95 -10.29
CA PRO A 30 -2.45 8.55 -10.47
C PRO A 30 -3.96 8.28 -10.40
N TRP A 31 -4.78 9.25 -10.02
CA TRP A 31 -6.21 9.06 -9.83
C TRP A 31 -7.02 9.64 -10.99
N VAL A 32 -8.01 8.88 -11.43
CA VAL A 32 -9.01 9.31 -12.41
C VAL A 32 -10.38 9.28 -11.73
N TYR A 33 -11.04 10.42 -11.71
CA TYR A 33 -12.36 10.54 -11.11
C TYR A 33 -13.46 10.15 -12.10
N ASP A 34 -14.63 9.80 -11.58
CA ASP A 34 -15.81 9.40 -12.35
C ASP A 34 -16.25 10.45 -13.37
N ASN A 35 -16.22 11.72 -12.98
CA ASN A 35 -16.60 12.86 -13.82
C ASN A 35 -15.60 13.17 -14.94
N GLU A 36 -14.37 12.66 -14.89
CA GLU A 36 -13.32 12.84 -15.92
C GLU A 36 -13.46 11.84 -17.07
N ILE A 37 -14.17 10.72 -16.86
CA ILE A 37 -14.34 9.66 -17.85
C ILE A 37 -15.48 10.00 -18.80
N ALA A 38 -15.24 9.92 -20.11
CA ALA A 38 -16.25 10.06 -21.12
C ALA A 38 -17.08 8.77 -21.26
N PHE A 39 -16.38 7.62 -21.34
CA PHE A 39 -17.00 6.30 -21.39
C PHE A 39 -15.99 5.20 -21.02
N VAL A 40 -16.54 4.02 -20.70
CA VAL A 40 -15.78 2.79 -20.46
C VAL A 40 -16.25 1.74 -21.46
N GLU A 41 -15.32 1.17 -22.22
CA GLU A 41 -15.61 0.08 -23.15
C GLU A 41 -15.68 -1.26 -22.41
N GLY A 42 -16.74 -2.00 -22.68
CA GLY A 42 -17.07 -3.22 -21.96
C GLY A 42 -17.69 -2.93 -20.58
N SER A 43 -17.87 -3.97 -19.81
CA SER A 43 -18.40 -3.87 -18.44
C SER A 43 -17.37 -4.43 -17.48
N PRO A 44 -16.29 -3.67 -17.14
CA PRO A 44 -15.27 -4.18 -16.25
C PRO A 44 -15.86 -4.46 -14.87
N PRO A 45 -15.63 -5.66 -14.31
CA PRO A 45 -16.03 -5.94 -12.94
C PRO A 45 -15.23 -5.07 -11.95
N PRO A 46 -15.74 -4.87 -10.73
CA PRO A 46 -15.00 -4.20 -9.69
C PRO A 46 -13.60 -4.79 -9.48
N GLY A 47 -12.57 -3.95 -9.41
CA GLY A 47 -11.16 -4.34 -9.28
C GLY A 47 -10.48 -4.81 -10.57
N ALA A 48 -11.19 -4.81 -11.71
CA ALA A 48 -10.58 -5.14 -13.00
C ALA A 48 -9.46 -4.18 -13.38
N GLU A 49 -8.50 -4.70 -14.14
CA GLU A 49 -7.48 -3.89 -14.80
C GLU A 49 -8.06 -3.21 -16.05
N VAL A 50 -8.00 -1.89 -16.09
CA VAL A 50 -8.52 -1.07 -17.18
C VAL A 50 -7.42 -0.18 -17.73
N SER A 51 -7.27 -0.18 -19.06
CA SER A 51 -6.35 0.71 -19.77
C SER A 51 -7.00 2.07 -19.98
N LEU A 52 -6.27 3.15 -19.63
CA LEU A 52 -6.72 4.53 -19.76
C LEU A 52 -6.19 5.16 -21.04
N PHE A 53 -7.08 5.88 -21.74
CA PHE A 53 -6.76 6.62 -22.95
C PHE A 53 -7.28 8.06 -22.86
N ASP A 54 -6.61 8.97 -23.55
CA ASP A 54 -7.15 10.32 -23.78
C ASP A 54 -8.21 10.31 -24.91
N SER A 55 -8.85 11.46 -25.12
CA SER A 55 -9.87 11.65 -26.16
C SER A 55 -9.35 11.47 -27.61
N LYS A 56 -8.03 11.41 -27.79
CA LYS A 56 -7.34 11.18 -29.06
C LYS A 56 -6.82 9.75 -29.19
N ALA A 57 -7.28 8.83 -28.32
CA ALA A 57 -6.85 7.44 -28.23
C ALA A 57 -5.37 7.21 -27.90
N SER A 58 -4.68 8.21 -27.30
CA SER A 58 -3.33 8.01 -26.78
C SER A 58 -3.39 7.28 -25.44
N PHE A 59 -2.59 6.23 -25.27
CA PHE A 59 -2.49 5.49 -24.01
C PHE A 59 -1.88 6.35 -22.90
N LEU A 60 -2.50 6.33 -21.72
CA LEU A 60 -2.07 7.11 -20.55
C LEU A 60 -1.60 6.27 -19.38
N GLY A 61 -2.00 5.02 -19.32
CA GLY A 61 -1.66 4.10 -18.24
C GLY A 61 -2.69 3.01 -18.03
N LYS A 62 -2.46 2.18 -17.03
CA LYS A 62 -3.32 1.09 -16.63
C LYS A 62 -3.59 1.16 -15.12
N GLY A 63 -4.79 0.84 -14.71
CA GLY A 63 -5.20 0.99 -13.32
C GLY A 63 -6.27 0.00 -12.89
N PHE A 64 -6.60 0.02 -11.60
CA PHE A 64 -7.68 -0.74 -11.00
C PHE A 64 -8.96 0.06 -11.03
N PHE A 65 -10.00 -0.53 -11.58
CA PHE A 65 -11.32 0.08 -11.73
C PHE A 65 -12.21 -0.22 -10.52
N ASN A 66 -12.87 0.82 -10.00
CA ASN A 66 -13.88 0.66 -8.97
C ASN A 66 -15.13 1.47 -9.32
N PRO A 67 -16.25 0.81 -9.69
CA PRO A 67 -17.48 1.51 -10.03
C PRO A 67 -18.19 2.17 -8.84
N SER A 68 -17.84 1.80 -7.61
CA SER A 68 -18.44 2.37 -6.38
C SER A 68 -17.67 3.57 -5.85
N SER A 69 -16.41 3.77 -6.26
CA SER A 69 -15.57 4.86 -5.78
C SER A 69 -15.68 6.10 -6.69
N LYS A 70 -15.58 7.29 -6.10
CA LYS A 70 -15.38 8.55 -6.87
C LYS A 70 -14.05 8.55 -7.61
N ILE A 71 -13.00 7.91 -7.05
CA ILE A 71 -11.75 7.64 -7.75
C ILE A 71 -11.97 6.37 -8.57
N ARG A 72 -12.53 6.55 -9.76
CA ARG A 72 -13.01 5.49 -10.64
C ARG A 72 -11.89 4.57 -11.12
N LEU A 73 -10.68 5.12 -11.33
CA LEU A 73 -9.51 4.36 -11.76
C LEU A 73 -8.28 4.85 -10.99
N ARG A 74 -7.56 3.92 -10.37
CA ARG A 74 -6.27 4.16 -9.71
C ARG A 74 -5.16 3.55 -10.54
N LEU A 75 -4.33 4.40 -11.15
CA LEU A 75 -3.26 3.96 -12.05
C LEU A 75 -2.10 3.38 -11.24
N TYR A 76 -1.65 2.21 -11.68
CA TYR A 76 -0.48 1.52 -11.13
C TYR A 76 0.66 1.38 -12.14
N SER A 77 0.37 1.50 -13.45
CA SER A 77 1.39 1.41 -14.51
C SER A 77 1.17 2.46 -15.58
N ARG A 78 2.28 3.02 -16.08
CA ARG A 78 2.30 3.94 -17.23
C ARG A 78 2.70 3.24 -18.53
N THR A 79 3.16 2.00 -18.44
CA THR A 79 3.66 1.19 -19.57
C THR A 79 2.72 0.06 -19.95
N GLY A 80 1.64 -0.17 -19.17
CA GLY A 80 0.59 -1.15 -19.48
C GLY A 80 0.87 -2.56 -18.97
N GLU A 81 1.81 -2.71 -18.03
CA GLU A 81 2.10 -3.99 -17.36
C GLU A 81 0.84 -4.56 -16.70
N LYS A 82 0.80 -5.88 -16.54
CA LYS A 82 -0.24 -6.55 -15.76
C LYS A 82 0.12 -6.52 -14.28
N ALA A 83 -0.87 -6.40 -13.42
CA ALA A 83 -0.69 -6.49 -11.97
C ALA A 83 -0.67 -7.96 -11.52
N ASP A 84 0.32 -8.70 -11.99
CA ASP A 84 0.59 -10.09 -11.63
C ASP A 84 1.77 -10.20 -10.64
N LYS A 85 2.17 -11.42 -10.32
CA LYS A 85 3.26 -11.71 -9.41
C LYS A 85 4.54 -10.95 -9.77
N ALA A 86 4.93 -10.97 -11.06
CA ALA A 86 6.16 -10.32 -11.50
C ALA A 86 6.12 -8.80 -11.31
N PHE A 87 4.96 -8.17 -11.54
CA PHE A 87 4.74 -6.76 -11.27
C PHE A 87 4.91 -6.44 -9.77
N PHE A 88 4.27 -7.21 -8.88
CA PHE A 88 4.39 -6.96 -7.44
C PHE A 88 5.81 -7.18 -6.94
N GLU A 89 6.48 -8.25 -7.35
CA GLU A 89 7.87 -8.53 -6.98
C GLU A 89 8.82 -7.41 -7.43
N LYS A 90 8.65 -6.90 -8.65
CA LYS A 90 9.42 -5.76 -9.15
C LYS A 90 9.14 -4.50 -8.33
N ALA A 91 7.87 -4.14 -8.14
CA ALA A 91 7.48 -2.92 -7.40
C ALA A 91 8.00 -2.95 -5.96
N PHE A 92 7.90 -4.09 -5.25
CA PHE A 92 8.43 -4.22 -3.89
C PHE A 92 9.95 -4.15 -3.86
N SER A 93 10.63 -4.76 -4.83
CA SER A 93 12.09 -4.72 -4.93
C SER A 93 12.59 -3.30 -5.18
N GLU A 94 11.93 -2.55 -6.07
CA GLU A 94 12.25 -1.14 -6.35
C GLU A 94 11.98 -0.24 -5.13
N ALA A 95 10.82 -0.42 -4.46
CA ALA A 95 10.48 0.29 -3.24
C ALA A 95 11.50 0.04 -2.13
N LEU A 96 11.88 -1.21 -1.91
CA LEU A 96 12.88 -1.61 -0.92
C LEU A 96 14.26 -1.06 -1.26
N ALA A 97 14.69 -1.16 -2.53
CA ALA A 97 15.98 -0.63 -2.97
C ALA A 97 16.09 0.89 -2.76
N TRP A 98 14.99 1.61 -2.97
CA TRP A 98 14.92 3.04 -2.67
C TRP A 98 15.12 3.32 -1.18
N ARG A 99 14.41 2.58 -0.28
CA ARG A 99 14.49 2.77 1.19
C ARG A 99 15.85 2.39 1.75
N ARG A 100 16.50 1.37 1.21
CA ARG A 100 17.86 0.95 1.60
C ARG A 100 18.94 2.02 1.41
N ARG A 101 18.64 3.07 0.66
CA ARG A 101 19.54 4.25 0.56
C ARG A 101 19.58 5.08 1.83
N PHE A 102 18.58 4.95 2.71
CA PHE A 102 18.39 5.76 3.91
C PHE A 102 18.33 4.94 5.19
N PHE A 103 17.95 3.67 5.09
CA PHE A 103 17.67 2.80 6.24
C PHE A 103 18.29 1.42 6.03
N ASP A 104 18.77 0.81 7.13
CA ASP A 104 19.14 -0.60 7.16
C ASP A 104 17.89 -1.44 7.48
N ASP A 105 17.29 -2.08 6.47
CA ASP A 105 16.08 -2.90 6.63
C ASP A 105 16.28 -4.17 7.46
N LYS A 106 17.51 -4.46 7.90
CA LYS A 106 17.81 -5.55 8.84
C LYS A 106 17.81 -5.09 10.29
N LYS A 107 17.86 -3.78 10.55
CA LYS A 107 18.00 -3.21 11.90
C LYS A 107 16.95 -2.18 12.23
N GLU A 108 16.34 -1.56 11.22
CA GLU A 108 15.49 -0.40 11.41
C GLU A 108 14.07 -0.64 10.88
N SER A 109 13.10 -0.32 11.72
CA SER A 109 11.69 -0.29 11.32
C SER A 109 11.47 0.87 10.36
N GLN A 110 10.72 0.65 9.27
CA GLN A 110 10.51 1.66 8.23
C GLN A 110 9.28 1.35 7.36
N ARG A 111 8.73 2.38 6.71
CA ARG A 111 7.72 2.19 5.68
C ARG A 111 8.35 1.71 4.39
N ILE A 112 7.94 0.53 3.91
CA ILE A 112 8.43 -0.06 2.66
C ILE A 112 7.59 0.40 1.47
N VAL A 113 6.26 0.46 1.62
CA VAL A 113 5.33 0.88 0.56
C VAL A 113 4.44 2.00 1.04
N PHE A 114 4.31 3.03 0.21
CA PHE A 114 3.42 4.18 0.46
C PHE A 114 2.49 4.44 -0.74
N GLY A 115 1.60 3.51 -1.00
CA GLY A 115 0.53 3.67 -1.96
C GLY A 115 0.97 4.10 -3.34
N GLU A 116 0.38 5.16 -3.82
CA GLU A 116 0.60 5.73 -5.14
C GLU A 116 2.04 6.21 -5.38
N ALA A 117 2.78 6.58 -4.33
CA ALA A 117 4.18 6.97 -4.44
C ALA A 117 5.09 5.82 -4.92
N ASP A 118 4.67 4.59 -4.68
CA ASP A 118 5.37 3.37 -5.08
C ASP A 118 4.63 2.61 -6.20
N ASN A 119 3.69 3.26 -6.91
CA ASN A 119 2.84 2.65 -7.95
C ASN A 119 1.98 1.47 -7.46
N LEU A 120 1.66 1.44 -6.17
CA LEU A 120 0.85 0.41 -5.51
C LEU A 120 -0.37 1.06 -4.84
N PRO A 121 -1.33 1.61 -5.61
CA PRO A 121 -2.36 2.51 -5.12
C PRO A 121 -3.22 1.89 -4.02
N GLY A 122 -3.19 2.55 -2.85
CA GLY A 122 -3.93 2.12 -1.68
C GLY A 122 -3.28 1.00 -0.86
N LEU A 123 -2.03 0.60 -1.16
CA LEU A 123 -1.27 -0.34 -0.34
C LEU A 123 -0.29 0.41 0.56
N ILE A 124 -0.33 0.14 1.86
CA ILE A 124 0.68 0.55 2.84
C ILE A 124 1.36 -0.70 3.37
N VAL A 125 2.69 -0.67 3.47
CA VAL A 125 3.47 -1.74 4.09
C VAL A 125 4.53 -1.12 4.99
N ASP A 126 4.43 -1.40 6.27
CA ASP A 126 5.40 -1.02 7.28
C ASP A 126 6.17 -2.26 7.76
N LEU A 127 7.49 -2.17 7.77
CA LEU A 127 8.40 -3.16 8.32
C LEU A 127 8.75 -2.78 9.76
N PHE A 128 8.53 -3.69 10.67
CA PHE A 128 8.96 -3.60 12.06
C PHE A 128 10.10 -4.58 12.29
N VAL A 129 11.23 -4.07 12.78
CA VAL A 129 12.42 -4.83 13.16
C VAL A 129 12.68 -4.59 14.63
N GLY A 130 12.72 -5.65 15.41
CA GLY A 130 12.86 -5.49 16.85
C GLY A 130 12.90 -6.81 17.59
N GLN A 131 12.76 -6.74 18.91
CA GLN A 131 12.71 -7.90 19.79
C GLN A 131 11.27 -8.11 20.26
N VAL A 132 10.87 -9.38 20.39
CA VAL A 132 9.56 -9.69 20.96
C VAL A 132 9.51 -9.20 22.41
N ASP A 133 8.53 -8.37 22.73
CA ASP A 133 8.27 -7.91 24.09
C ASP A 133 7.43 -8.95 24.82
N ALA A 134 8.11 -9.79 25.58
CA ALA A 134 7.46 -10.85 26.38
C ALA A 134 7.07 -10.40 27.79
N GLY A 135 7.19 -9.07 28.09
CA GLY A 135 6.95 -8.55 29.44
C GLY A 135 7.94 -9.07 30.49
N LYS A 136 9.11 -9.55 30.06
CA LYS A 136 10.19 -10.05 30.93
C LYS A 136 11.36 -9.07 30.91
N PRO A 137 12.26 -9.12 31.94
CA PRO A 137 13.45 -8.25 31.97
C PRO A 137 14.36 -8.42 30.76
N GLU A 138 14.44 -9.63 30.21
CA GLU A 138 15.21 -9.93 29.01
C GLU A 138 14.27 -9.95 27.78
N PRO A 139 14.57 -9.14 26.77
CA PRO A 139 13.82 -9.13 25.52
C PRO A 139 13.90 -10.49 24.82
N GLY A 140 12.84 -10.82 24.08
CA GLY A 140 12.79 -12.02 23.24
C GLY A 140 13.70 -11.94 22.01
N PRO A 141 13.60 -12.91 21.09
CA PRO A 141 14.40 -12.95 19.87
C PRO A 141 14.12 -11.72 18.97
N VAL A 142 15.13 -11.32 18.23
CA VAL A 142 14.99 -10.30 17.18
C VAL A 142 14.27 -10.91 15.98
N GLY A 143 13.26 -10.22 15.50
CA GLY A 143 12.49 -10.65 14.34
C GLY A 143 12.09 -9.49 13.44
N ARG A 144 11.36 -9.81 12.38
CA ARG A 144 10.91 -8.91 11.33
C ARG A 144 9.44 -9.15 11.01
N TRP A 145 8.61 -8.14 11.15
CA TRP A 145 7.17 -8.26 10.90
C TRP A 145 6.72 -7.17 9.94
N LEU A 146 5.76 -7.51 9.11
CA LEU A 146 5.10 -6.53 8.24
C LEU A 146 3.71 -6.23 8.76
N SER A 147 3.37 -4.95 8.82
CA SER A 147 1.99 -4.48 9.01
C SER A 147 1.50 -3.87 7.70
N CYS A 148 0.40 -4.40 7.18
CA CYS A 148 -0.14 -4.05 5.87
C CYS A 148 -1.52 -3.40 5.98
N GLN A 149 -1.78 -2.40 5.13
CA GLN A 149 -3.12 -1.86 4.92
C GLN A 149 -3.49 -1.98 3.43
N PHE A 150 -4.66 -2.55 3.16
CA PHE A 150 -5.25 -2.66 1.82
C PHE A 150 -6.42 -1.67 1.72
N LEU A 151 -6.15 -0.44 1.27
CA LEU A 151 -7.07 0.68 1.36
C LEU A 151 -7.87 0.93 0.07
N SER A 152 -7.61 0.16 -0.99
CA SER A 152 -8.36 0.23 -2.24
C SER A 152 -8.76 -1.15 -2.74
N LEU A 153 -9.86 -1.21 -3.51
CA LEU A 153 -10.40 -2.46 -4.01
C LEU A 153 -9.40 -3.25 -4.87
N GLY A 154 -8.57 -2.55 -5.66
CA GLY A 154 -7.61 -3.20 -6.54
C GLY A 154 -6.57 -4.05 -5.81
N VAL A 155 -5.99 -3.53 -4.72
CA VAL A 155 -5.01 -4.26 -3.91
C VAL A 155 -5.71 -5.25 -2.96
N GLU A 156 -6.92 -4.95 -2.49
CA GLU A 156 -7.71 -5.88 -1.69
C GLU A 156 -7.93 -7.21 -2.41
N LEU A 157 -8.39 -7.17 -3.66
CA LEU A 157 -8.64 -8.36 -4.47
C LEU A 157 -7.36 -9.13 -4.85
N ARG A 158 -6.19 -8.51 -4.69
CA ARG A 158 -4.87 -9.11 -4.94
C ARG A 158 -4.09 -9.42 -3.67
N LYS A 159 -4.74 -9.30 -2.51
CA LYS A 159 -4.13 -9.49 -1.18
C LYS A 159 -3.28 -10.75 -1.09
N ALA A 160 -3.81 -11.89 -1.50
CA ALA A 160 -3.10 -13.16 -1.42
C ALA A 160 -1.80 -13.18 -2.26
N GLU A 161 -1.80 -12.56 -3.45
CA GLU A 161 -0.59 -12.45 -4.28
C GLU A 161 0.42 -11.48 -3.69
N ILE A 162 -0.05 -10.33 -3.20
CA ILE A 162 0.76 -9.32 -2.52
C ILE A 162 1.46 -9.91 -1.31
N VAL A 163 0.73 -10.64 -0.45
CA VAL A 163 1.28 -11.30 0.74
C VAL A 163 2.36 -12.32 0.36
N ARG A 164 2.10 -13.18 -0.66
CA ARG A 164 3.11 -14.14 -1.14
C ARG A 164 4.37 -13.45 -1.64
N SER A 165 4.22 -12.39 -2.42
CA SER A 165 5.36 -11.63 -2.97
C SER A 165 6.17 -10.93 -1.86
N LEU A 166 5.49 -10.32 -0.88
CA LEU A 166 6.15 -9.71 0.28
C LEU A 166 6.90 -10.75 1.12
N ALA A 167 6.28 -11.91 1.38
CA ALA A 167 6.92 -13.00 2.11
C ALA A 167 8.18 -13.50 1.39
N GLY A 168 8.13 -13.65 0.06
CA GLY A 168 9.28 -14.08 -0.74
C GLY A 168 10.44 -13.09 -0.77
N ILE A 169 10.16 -11.77 -0.80
CA ILE A 169 11.20 -10.73 -0.92
C ILE A 169 11.79 -10.33 0.43
N LEU A 170 10.94 -10.18 1.45
CA LEU A 170 11.35 -9.64 2.74
C LEU A 170 11.62 -10.72 3.79
N ALA A 171 11.16 -11.95 3.54
CA ALA A 171 11.28 -13.08 4.46
C ALA A 171 10.93 -12.70 5.93
N PRO A 172 9.74 -12.13 6.19
CA PRO A 172 9.33 -11.75 7.54
C PRO A 172 8.94 -12.97 8.35
N ASP A 173 9.02 -12.88 9.68
CA ASP A 173 8.50 -13.89 10.61
C ASP A 173 6.96 -13.91 10.62
N GLY A 174 6.34 -12.75 10.30
CA GLY A 174 4.89 -12.66 10.18
C GLY A 174 4.43 -11.41 9.44
N ILE A 175 3.20 -11.47 8.92
CA ILE A 175 2.50 -10.33 8.27
C ILE A 175 1.12 -10.20 8.92
N VAL A 176 0.80 -9.00 9.39
CA VAL A 176 -0.50 -8.63 9.94
C VAL A 176 -1.20 -7.62 9.04
N GLU A 177 -2.50 -7.75 8.90
CA GLU A 177 -3.37 -6.75 8.28
C GLU A 177 -3.94 -5.80 9.33
N ARG A 178 -3.93 -4.50 9.00
CA ARG A 178 -4.50 -3.41 9.79
C ARG A 178 -5.34 -2.47 8.92
N SER A 179 -6.30 -3.05 8.21
CA SER A 179 -7.16 -2.37 7.23
C SER A 179 -8.48 -1.87 7.85
N GLU A 180 -8.42 -1.20 9.00
CA GLU A 180 -9.59 -0.67 9.72
C GLU A 180 -9.86 0.82 9.39
N ALA A 181 -9.12 1.40 8.45
CA ALA A 181 -9.22 2.81 8.13
C ALA A 181 -10.57 3.17 7.47
N PRO A 182 -11.24 4.28 7.87
CA PRO A 182 -12.55 4.68 7.34
C PRO A 182 -12.58 4.90 5.83
N VAL A 183 -11.43 5.19 5.21
CA VAL A 183 -11.32 5.37 3.75
C VAL A 183 -11.75 4.13 2.96
N ARG A 184 -11.69 2.94 3.55
CA ARG A 184 -12.14 1.69 2.92
C ARG A 184 -13.62 1.70 2.56
N ALA A 185 -14.46 2.32 3.37
CA ALA A 185 -15.89 2.47 3.08
C ALA A 185 -16.14 3.23 1.76
N LEU A 186 -15.27 4.18 1.40
CA LEU A 186 -15.34 4.91 0.12
C LEU A 186 -14.99 4.03 -1.10
N GLU A 187 -14.34 2.90 -0.84
CA GLU A 187 -14.01 1.89 -1.86
C GLU A 187 -15.01 0.72 -1.87
N GLY A 188 -16.03 0.75 -1.00
CA GLY A 188 -16.99 -0.34 -0.83
C GLY A 188 -16.43 -1.55 -0.07
N LEU A 189 -15.43 -1.33 0.78
CA LEU A 189 -14.74 -2.36 1.56
C LEU A 189 -15.07 -2.23 3.05
N GLU A 190 -15.27 -3.36 3.70
CA GLU A 190 -15.39 -3.43 5.15
C GLU A 190 -14.03 -3.36 5.85
N ALA A 191 -14.03 -3.01 7.14
CA ALA A 191 -12.85 -3.10 7.99
C ALA A 191 -12.34 -4.55 8.02
N SER A 192 -11.02 -4.72 7.99
CA SER A 192 -10.37 -6.04 8.03
C SER A 192 -9.07 -5.97 8.82
N SER A 193 -8.86 -6.96 9.69
CA SER A 193 -7.61 -7.12 10.45
C SER A 193 -7.33 -8.59 10.72
N GLY A 194 -6.08 -8.94 11.02
CA GLY A 194 -5.68 -10.29 11.38
C GLY A 194 -4.34 -10.70 10.79
N VAL A 195 -3.86 -11.87 11.19
CA VAL A 195 -2.59 -12.44 10.70
C VAL A 195 -2.80 -13.01 9.31
N LEU A 196 -1.96 -12.57 8.36
CA LEU A 196 -1.99 -13.03 6.96
C LEU A 196 -0.90 -14.07 6.65
N TYR A 197 0.20 -14.07 7.41
CA TYR A 197 1.33 -14.96 7.20
C TYR A 197 2.13 -15.13 8.49
N GLY A 198 2.69 -16.32 8.73
CA GLY A 198 3.62 -16.62 9.81
C GLY A 198 3.05 -16.37 11.21
N THR A 199 3.90 -15.89 12.11
CA THR A 199 3.54 -15.60 13.50
C THR A 199 3.80 -14.13 13.82
N VAL A 200 2.81 -13.46 14.38
CA VAL A 200 2.91 -12.05 14.80
C VAL A 200 2.76 -11.98 16.32
N PRO A 201 3.77 -11.46 17.06
CA PRO A 201 3.64 -11.22 18.48
C PRO A 201 2.72 -10.02 18.74
N GLY A 202 2.15 -9.90 19.94
CA GLY A 202 1.38 -8.71 20.33
C GLY A 202 2.28 -7.48 20.28
N ASN A 203 3.33 -7.46 21.09
CA ASN A 203 4.22 -6.32 21.22
C ASN A 203 5.64 -6.61 20.73
N VAL A 204 6.24 -5.61 20.10
CA VAL A 204 7.62 -5.63 19.61
C VAL A 204 8.36 -4.41 20.13
N LEU A 205 9.56 -4.61 20.68
CA LEU A 205 10.48 -3.55 21.06
C LEU A 205 11.25 -3.10 19.84
N ILE A 206 10.90 -1.95 19.28
CA ILE A 206 11.61 -1.32 18.17
C ILE A 206 12.59 -0.25 18.67
N ARG A 207 13.63 0.04 17.89
CA ARG A 207 14.63 1.04 18.23
C ARG A 207 14.60 2.22 17.25
N GLU A 208 14.57 3.43 17.78
CA GLU A 208 14.79 4.67 17.02
C GLU A 208 15.92 5.49 17.68
N GLY A 209 17.10 5.43 17.09
CA GLY A 209 18.32 5.98 17.74
C GLY A 209 18.62 5.25 19.05
N GLU A 210 18.68 6.00 20.15
CA GLU A 210 18.91 5.45 21.51
C GLU A 210 17.60 5.03 22.20
N ALA A 211 16.46 5.46 21.71
CA ALA A 211 15.16 5.17 22.31
C ALA A 211 14.63 3.79 21.88
N VAL A 212 13.98 3.12 22.81
CA VAL A 212 13.27 1.85 22.59
C VAL A 212 11.79 2.06 22.85
N PHE A 213 10.94 1.61 21.94
CA PHE A 213 9.49 1.71 22.04
C PHE A 213 8.86 0.33 21.98
N SER A 214 7.91 0.07 22.87
CA SER A 214 7.03 -1.09 22.77
C SER A 214 5.88 -0.76 21.82
N VAL A 215 5.76 -1.51 20.73
CA VAL A 215 4.77 -1.29 19.67
C VAL A 215 3.85 -2.49 19.60
N ASP A 216 2.55 -2.25 19.75
CA ASP A 216 1.53 -3.25 19.55
C ASP A 216 1.19 -3.37 18.06
N LEU A 217 1.50 -4.52 17.47
CA LEU A 217 1.23 -4.82 16.07
C LEU A 217 -0.22 -5.25 15.83
N SER A 218 -0.94 -5.64 16.87
CA SER A 218 -2.31 -6.17 16.78
C SER A 218 -3.36 -5.07 16.99
N GLU A 219 -3.17 -4.19 17.99
CA GLU A 219 -4.17 -3.19 18.40
C GLU A 219 -3.67 -1.74 18.36
N GLY A 220 -2.38 -1.53 18.08
CA GLY A 220 -1.78 -0.18 17.98
C GLY A 220 -2.44 0.68 16.90
N GLN A 221 -2.30 2.00 17.00
CA GLN A 221 -2.89 2.94 16.03
C GLN A 221 -2.32 2.74 14.61
N LYS A 222 -3.16 2.82 13.59
CA LYS A 222 -2.81 2.62 12.17
C LYS A 222 -2.14 1.26 11.96
N THR A 223 -0.87 1.25 11.56
CA THR A 223 -0.04 0.06 11.36
C THR A 223 0.68 -0.40 12.63
N GLY A 224 0.51 0.30 13.76
CA GLY A 224 1.15 0.03 15.06
C GLY A 224 2.00 1.20 15.57
N TRP A 225 2.69 1.93 14.70
CA TRP A 225 3.57 3.03 15.05
C TRP A 225 3.67 4.08 13.94
N PHE A 226 3.86 5.35 14.31
CA PHE A 226 4.06 6.45 13.37
C PHE A 226 5.53 6.53 12.92
N LEU A 227 5.95 5.64 12.03
CA LEU A 227 7.34 5.56 11.54
C LEU A 227 7.79 6.84 10.82
N ASP A 228 6.86 7.57 10.19
CA ASP A 228 7.09 8.87 9.53
C ASP A 228 7.45 9.99 10.50
N GLN A 229 7.11 9.87 11.79
CA GLN A 229 7.40 10.87 12.82
C GLN A 229 8.77 10.70 13.48
N ARG A 230 9.60 9.74 13.07
CA ARG A 230 10.93 9.49 13.64
C ARG A 230 11.80 10.76 13.69
N ALA A 231 11.89 11.49 12.57
CA ALA A 231 12.69 12.71 12.50
C ALA A 231 12.13 13.81 13.42
N ASN A 232 10.80 13.93 13.51
CA ASN A 232 10.15 14.89 14.39
C ASN A 232 10.38 14.56 15.88
N ARG A 233 10.29 13.28 16.27
CA ARG A 233 10.61 12.83 17.62
C ARG A 233 12.08 13.14 17.99
N ALA A 234 13.00 12.84 17.09
CA ALA A 234 14.43 13.14 17.30
C ALA A 234 14.70 14.65 17.40
N ALA A 235 13.99 15.48 16.62
CA ALA A 235 14.11 16.94 16.71
C ALA A 235 13.54 17.47 18.03
N ALA A 236 12.35 17.01 18.44
CA ALA A 236 11.71 17.42 19.69
C ALA A 236 12.54 17.02 20.93
N ALA A 237 13.15 15.84 20.92
CA ALA A 237 13.98 15.34 22.02
C ALA A 237 15.13 16.28 22.39
N ARG A 238 15.66 17.05 21.43
CA ARG A 238 16.73 18.04 21.69
C ARG A 238 16.28 19.16 22.63
N PHE A 239 14.99 19.51 22.61
CA PHE A 239 14.40 20.56 23.46
C PHE A 239 13.85 20.00 24.77
N ALA A 240 13.67 18.69 24.88
CA ALA A 240 13.08 18.02 26.03
C ALA A 240 14.09 17.73 27.15
N ARG A 241 15.40 17.87 26.90
CA ARG A 241 16.45 17.51 27.85
C ARG A 241 16.39 18.38 29.12
N GLY A 242 16.09 17.77 30.26
CA GLY A 242 15.94 18.46 31.55
C GLY A 242 14.69 19.34 31.67
N ALA A 243 13.77 19.30 30.67
CA ALA A 243 12.54 20.07 30.66
C ALA A 243 11.32 19.23 31.09
N LYS A 244 10.27 19.92 31.54
CA LYS A 244 8.95 19.33 31.65
C LYS A 244 8.26 19.47 30.27
N VAL A 245 7.83 18.36 29.71
CA VAL A 245 7.18 18.31 28.39
C VAL A 245 5.70 17.99 28.57
N LEU A 246 4.84 18.75 27.91
CA LEU A 246 3.41 18.47 27.78
C LEU A 246 3.14 18.06 26.34
N ASP A 247 2.65 16.86 26.15
CA ASP A 247 2.07 16.38 24.89
C ASP A 247 0.56 16.59 24.95
N VAL A 248 -0.01 17.27 23.95
CA VAL A 248 -1.42 17.71 23.94
C VAL A 248 -2.29 16.86 22.99
N PHE A 249 -1.73 15.83 22.35
CA PHE A 249 -2.42 15.03 21.33
C PHE A 249 -2.57 13.56 21.70
#